data_dabe7a6f84f8be58c172c265f03e59a0
#
_entry.id   dabe7a6f84f8be58c172c265f03e59a0
#
_cell.length_a   1.000
_cell.length_b   1.000
_cell.length_c   1.000
_cell.angle_alpha   90.00
_cell.angle_beta   90.00
_cell.angle_gamma   90.00
#
_symmetry.space_group_name_H-M   'P 1'
#
loop_
_entity.id
_entity.type
_entity.pdbx_description
1 polymer ?
#
loop_
_entity_poly.entity_id
_entity_poly.type
_entity_poly.pdbx_seq_one_letter_code
_entity_poly.pdbx_strand_id
1 'polypeptide(L)'
;MQIRYARVHSVDMKVIGSIETTTDQTTAPGFFTTNMKFDAPWMLGFMEWETGTIMIEGKDHILKYDAKDEEYWLVSPEDHFAPDTNSNNRRRSGDTDWFSFFEDDTSNPQIKRIEGDALETVNGYRARKWTTTISGEKLELVIEEWIADEIPLLDIFDSLRIDISGALNPYKDKKDFIKFKFSSDTFIEKADSNSTIEPLNGRIIKAKLDKIGPYIKSMNFEIRELYAVPFDSLSFSIPEDYEQIKNE
;
A
#
# COMPACT_ATOMS: atom_id res chain seq x y z
N MET A 1 3.38 10.60 21.86
CA MET A 1 4.13 10.57 20.59
C MET A 1 3.23 9.92 19.56
N GLN A 2 3.18 10.48 18.37
CA GLN A 2 2.56 9.87 17.19
C GLN A 2 3.59 9.75 16.08
N ILE A 3 3.40 8.79 15.18
CA ILE A 3 4.27 8.55 14.04
C ILE A 3 3.49 8.87 12.77
N ARG A 4 4.07 9.69 11.93
CA ARG A 4 3.55 10.01 10.59
C ARG A 4 4.32 9.24 9.54
N TYR A 5 3.59 8.68 8.60
CA TYR A 5 4.10 7.88 7.50
C TYR A 5 3.39 8.27 6.21
N ALA A 6 4.14 8.67 5.21
CA ALA A 6 3.61 8.98 3.90
C ALA A 6 4.30 8.12 2.84
N ARG A 7 3.49 7.57 1.95
CA ARG A 7 3.97 6.80 0.81
C ARG A 7 3.24 7.18 -0.46
N VAL A 8 3.90 6.95 -1.58
CA VAL A 8 3.34 7.18 -2.90
C VAL A 8 3.46 5.93 -3.75
N HIS A 9 2.39 5.65 -4.46
CA HIS A 9 2.35 4.70 -5.55
C HIS A 9 2.05 5.45 -6.83
N SER A 10 2.81 5.19 -7.88
CA SER A 10 2.48 5.71 -9.20
C SER A 10 2.48 4.60 -10.25
N VAL A 11 1.61 4.76 -11.23
CA VAL A 11 1.49 3.85 -12.37
C VAL A 11 1.59 4.69 -13.64
N ASP A 12 2.65 4.47 -14.41
CA ASP A 12 2.83 5.10 -15.71
C ASP A 12 2.20 4.25 -16.81
N MET A 13 1.19 4.80 -17.44
CA MET A 13 0.47 4.15 -18.54
C MET A 13 0.86 4.78 -19.88
N LYS A 14 0.99 3.95 -20.93
CA LYS A 14 1.49 4.40 -22.24
C LYS A 14 0.59 5.44 -22.92
N VAL A 15 -0.70 5.41 -22.67
CA VAL A 15 -1.69 6.25 -23.36
C VAL A 15 -2.28 7.33 -22.44
N ILE A 16 -2.47 6.99 -21.17
CA ILE A 16 -3.22 7.84 -20.23
C ILE A 16 -2.28 8.80 -19.48
N GLY A 17 -1.01 8.45 -19.32
CA GLY A 17 -0.05 9.17 -18.49
C GLY A 17 0.13 8.55 -17.11
N SER A 18 0.65 9.31 -16.15
CA SER A 18 0.92 8.82 -14.80
C SER A 18 -0.29 9.01 -13.89
N ILE A 19 -0.64 7.98 -13.16
CA ILE A 19 -1.62 7.99 -12.07
C ILE A 19 -0.84 7.90 -10.77
N GLU A 20 -1.16 8.74 -9.80
CA GLU A 20 -0.50 8.73 -8.50
C GLU A 20 -1.52 8.48 -7.38
N THR A 21 -1.16 7.64 -6.42
CA THR A 21 -1.90 7.46 -5.17
C THR A 21 -0.99 7.79 -4.01
N THR A 22 -1.28 8.85 -3.30
CA THR A 22 -0.63 9.20 -2.04
C THR A 22 -1.40 8.59 -0.89
N THR A 23 -0.69 8.02 0.07
CA THR A 23 -1.28 7.50 1.31
C THR A 23 -0.54 8.12 2.49
N ASP A 24 -1.24 8.92 3.25
CA ASP A 24 -0.77 9.51 4.50
C ASP A 24 -1.39 8.76 5.68
N GLN A 25 -0.55 8.34 6.62
CA GLN A 25 -0.98 7.59 7.79
C GLN A 25 -0.38 8.19 9.04
N THR A 26 -1.16 8.22 10.11
CA THR A 26 -0.68 8.63 11.43
C THR A 26 -1.11 7.59 12.44
N THR A 27 -0.20 7.19 13.32
CA THR A 27 -0.50 6.25 14.40
C THR A 27 0.02 6.74 15.74
N ALA A 28 -0.72 6.41 16.80
CA ALA A 28 -0.33 6.55 18.20
C ALA A 28 -0.96 5.37 18.98
N PRO A 29 -0.54 5.09 20.23
CA PRO A 29 -1.19 4.06 21.02
C PRO A 29 -2.71 4.26 21.10
N GLY A 30 -3.49 3.30 20.61
CA GLY A 30 -4.94 3.34 20.55
C GLY A 30 -5.55 4.22 19.45
N PHE A 31 -4.73 4.78 18.52
CA PHE A 31 -5.18 5.68 17.47
C PHE A 31 -4.52 5.36 16.14
N PHE A 32 -5.31 5.37 15.07
CA PHE A 32 -4.81 5.25 13.69
C PHE A 32 -5.66 6.07 12.74
N THR A 33 -5.04 6.77 11.82
CA THR A 33 -5.72 7.40 10.70
C THR A 33 -4.97 7.14 9.40
N THR A 34 -5.72 7.03 8.33
CA THR A 34 -5.19 6.96 6.97
C THR A 34 -5.98 7.90 6.08
N ASN A 35 -5.28 8.61 5.22
CA ASN A 35 -5.83 9.40 4.13
C ASN A 35 -5.23 8.92 2.82
N MET A 36 -6.06 8.64 1.83
CA MET A 36 -5.66 8.22 0.50
C MET A 36 -6.17 9.22 -0.52
N LYS A 37 -5.24 9.78 -1.27
CA LYS A 37 -5.54 10.68 -2.37
C LYS A 37 -5.13 10.02 -3.69
N PHE A 38 -6.04 10.02 -4.65
CA PHE A 38 -5.84 9.52 -5.99
C PHE A 38 -5.83 10.70 -6.96
N ASP A 39 -4.69 10.91 -7.62
CA ASP A 39 -4.49 11.94 -8.61
C ASP A 39 -4.37 11.29 -9.99
N ALA A 40 -5.22 11.70 -10.92
CA ALA A 40 -5.24 11.20 -12.29
C ALA A 40 -4.85 12.32 -13.28
N PRO A 41 -4.32 11.98 -14.49
CA PRO A 41 -4.11 12.97 -15.54
C PRO A 41 -5.41 13.73 -15.86
N TRP A 42 -5.29 14.99 -16.29
CA TRP A 42 -6.40 15.89 -16.57
C TRP A 42 -7.54 15.27 -17.40
N MET A 43 -7.23 14.34 -18.30
CA MET A 43 -8.22 13.60 -19.11
C MET A 43 -9.11 12.68 -18.27
N LEU A 44 -8.67 12.31 -17.06
CA LEU A 44 -9.36 11.46 -16.09
C LEU A 44 -9.64 12.18 -14.77
N GLY A 45 -9.58 13.51 -14.73
CA GLY A 45 -9.76 14.31 -13.51
C GLY A 45 -11.10 14.10 -12.80
N PHE A 46 -12.10 13.55 -13.52
CA PHE A 46 -13.35 13.11 -12.89
C PHE A 46 -13.19 11.88 -11.98
N MET A 47 -12.05 11.20 -12.04
CA MET A 47 -11.72 10.04 -11.19
C MET A 47 -10.89 10.43 -9.95
N GLU A 48 -10.57 11.72 -9.76
CA GLU A 48 -9.88 12.16 -8.56
C GLU A 48 -10.75 12.00 -7.33
N TRP A 49 -10.18 11.41 -6.29
CA TRP A 49 -10.85 11.22 -5.00
C TRP A 49 -9.84 11.29 -3.85
N GLU A 50 -10.33 11.68 -2.70
CA GLU A 50 -9.57 11.70 -1.46
C GLU A 50 -10.45 11.18 -0.33
N THR A 51 -10.09 10.03 0.23
CA THR A 51 -10.86 9.37 1.28
C THR A 51 -9.97 8.98 2.44
N GLY A 52 -10.57 8.89 3.62
CA GLY A 52 -9.82 8.45 4.78
C GLY A 52 -10.61 7.61 5.76
N THR A 53 -9.86 7.09 6.73
CA THR A 53 -10.39 6.26 7.80
C THR A 53 -9.73 6.65 9.11
N ILE A 54 -10.52 6.75 10.18
CA ILE A 54 -10.04 7.00 11.54
C ILE A 54 -10.50 5.85 12.43
N MET A 55 -9.55 5.25 13.15
CA MET A 55 -9.75 4.18 14.11
C MET A 55 -9.32 4.64 15.49
N ILE A 56 -10.16 4.44 16.48
CA ILE A 56 -9.87 4.78 17.89
C ILE A 56 -10.23 3.58 18.74
N GLU A 57 -9.30 3.10 19.53
CA GLU A 57 -9.50 1.99 20.46
C GLU A 57 -10.63 2.29 21.45
N GLY A 58 -11.48 1.30 21.71
CA GLY A 58 -12.62 1.44 22.60
C GLY A 58 -13.84 2.14 22.00
N LYS A 59 -13.80 2.55 20.74
CA LYS A 59 -14.99 2.98 20.01
C LYS A 59 -15.67 1.77 19.35
N ASP A 60 -16.99 1.83 19.27
CA ASP A 60 -17.84 0.83 18.62
C ASP A 60 -18.04 1.06 17.12
N HIS A 61 -17.35 2.05 16.58
CA HIS A 61 -17.40 2.42 15.18
C HIS A 61 -16.04 2.88 14.66
N ILE A 62 -15.88 2.73 13.36
CA ILE A 62 -14.77 3.25 12.56
C ILE A 62 -15.35 4.40 11.73
N LEU A 63 -14.65 5.50 11.71
CA LEU A 63 -15.06 6.68 10.98
C LEU A 63 -14.39 6.66 9.61
N LYS A 64 -15.19 6.83 8.56
CA LYS A 64 -14.73 7.01 7.18
C LYS A 64 -15.16 8.38 6.66
N TYR A 65 -14.39 8.96 5.77
CA TYR A 65 -14.71 10.25 5.18
C TYR A 65 -14.30 10.33 3.72
N ASP A 66 -14.99 11.20 3.00
CA ASP A 66 -14.63 11.69 1.67
C ASP A 66 -14.28 13.17 1.79
N ALA A 67 -13.01 13.50 1.51
CA ALA A 67 -12.53 14.86 1.66
C ALA A 67 -12.98 15.77 0.51
N LYS A 68 -13.34 15.21 -0.64
CA LYS A 68 -13.83 15.96 -1.79
C LYS A 68 -15.26 16.46 -1.58
N ASP A 69 -16.08 15.60 -1.00
CA ASP A 69 -17.51 15.89 -0.76
C ASP A 69 -17.75 16.49 0.63
N GLU A 70 -16.67 16.58 1.49
CA GLU A 70 -16.73 17.05 2.88
C GLU A 70 -17.74 16.25 3.71
N GLU A 71 -17.81 14.95 3.48
CA GLU A 71 -18.76 14.03 4.10
C GLU A 71 -18.04 12.97 4.94
N TYR A 72 -18.73 12.50 6.01
CA TYR A 72 -18.25 11.35 6.78
C TYR A 72 -19.40 10.43 7.19
N TRP A 73 -19.05 9.17 7.44
CA TRP A 73 -20.00 8.16 7.93
C TRP A 73 -19.33 7.21 8.91
N LEU A 74 -20.16 6.57 9.72
CA LEU A 74 -19.72 5.60 10.73
C LEU A 74 -19.96 4.19 10.18
N VAL A 75 -18.98 3.32 10.37
CA VAL A 75 -19.02 1.91 9.97
C VAL A 75 -18.75 1.05 11.19
N SER A 76 -19.50 -0.04 11.37
CA SER A 76 -19.17 -1.00 12.43
C SER A 76 -17.83 -1.67 12.15
N PRO A 77 -17.08 -2.08 13.18
CA PRO A 77 -15.88 -2.89 12.98
C PRO A 77 -16.16 -4.17 12.18
N GLU A 78 -17.31 -4.80 12.39
CA GLU A 78 -17.75 -6.00 11.65
C GLU A 78 -17.83 -5.72 10.15
N ASP A 79 -18.45 -4.61 9.75
CA ASP A 79 -18.59 -4.25 8.34
C ASP A 79 -17.28 -3.80 7.71
N HIS A 80 -16.44 -3.10 8.51
CA HIS A 80 -15.13 -2.63 8.01
C HIS A 80 -14.16 -3.77 7.73
N PHE A 81 -14.12 -4.77 8.62
CA PHE A 81 -13.23 -5.93 8.52
C PHE A 81 -13.89 -7.17 7.91
N ALA A 82 -15.16 -7.07 7.48
CA ALA A 82 -15.87 -8.20 6.85
C ALA A 82 -15.05 -8.74 5.67
N PRO A 83 -14.90 -10.06 5.57
CA PRO A 83 -14.31 -10.67 4.38
C PRO A 83 -15.12 -10.29 3.15
N ASP A 84 -14.47 -9.91 2.09
CA ASP A 84 -15.12 -9.54 0.83
C ASP A 84 -15.78 -10.78 0.20
N THR A 85 -16.99 -11.13 0.65
CA THR A 85 -17.74 -12.31 0.20
C THR A 85 -18.46 -12.08 -1.14
N ASN A 86 -18.57 -10.82 -1.57
CA ASN A 86 -19.24 -10.45 -2.82
C ASN A 86 -18.21 -10.13 -3.91
N SER A 87 -17.89 -11.15 -4.71
CA SER A 87 -17.06 -11.00 -5.91
C SER A 87 -17.59 -9.95 -6.92
N ASN A 88 -18.83 -9.49 -6.76
CA ASN A 88 -19.44 -8.45 -7.60
C ASN A 88 -19.04 -7.01 -7.18
N ASN A 89 -18.54 -6.81 -5.95
CA ASN A 89 -18.09 -5.51 -5.44
C ASN A 89 -16.57 -5.26 -5.61
N ARG A 90 -15.85 -6.11 -6.33
CA ARG A 90 -14.42 -5.94 -6.67
C ARG A 90 -14.07 -4.61 -7.34
N ARG A 91 -15.06 -3.81 -7.72
CA ARG A 91 -14.86 -2.49 -8.34
C ARG A 91 -14.61 -1.34 -7.35
N ARG A 92 -14.81 -1.55 -6.02
CA ARG A 92 -14.61 -0.49 -5.00
C ARG A 92 -13.38 -0.69 -4.11
N SER A 93 -12.83 -1.89 -4.00
CA SER A 93 -11.50 -2.03 -3.42
C SER A 93 -10.50 -1.73 -4.52
N GLY A 94 -9.58 -0.80 -4.29
CA GLY A 94 -8.48 -0.49 -5.21
C GLY A 94 -7.47 -1.64 -5.39
N ASP A 95 -7.89 -2.85 -5.08
CA ASP A 95 -7.25 -4.13 -5.37
C ASP A 95 -7.56 -4.54 -6.82
N THR A 96 -7.11 -3.73 -7.76
CA THR A 96 -6.94 -4.22 -9.12
C THR A 96 -5.94 -5.37 -9.02
N ASP A 97 -6.36 -6.57 -9.37
CA ASP A 97 -5.47 -7.73 -9.45
C ASP A 97 -4.46 -7.52 -10.59
N TRP A 98 -3.46 -6.70 -10.28
CA TRP A 98 -2.36 -6.38 -11.19
C TRP A 98 -1.58 -7.62 -11.62
N PHE A 99 -1.80 -8.73 -10.92
CA PHE A 99 -1.15 -10.01 -11.17
C PHE A 99 -1.85 -10.84 -12.24
N SER A 100 -3.11 -10.55 -12.58
CA SER A 100 -3.83 -11.28 -13.63
C SER A 100 -3.15 -11.15 -15.01
N PHE A 101 -2.34 -10.10 -15.22
CA PHE A 101 -1.54 -9.95 -16.43
C PHE A 101 -0.39 -10.96 -16.55
N PHE A 102 -0.04 -11.65 -15.44
CA PHE A 102 1.06 -12.62 -15.40
C PHE A 102 0.59 -14.08 -15.45
N GLU A 103 -0.68 -14.35 -15.13
CA GLU A 103 -1.19 -15.73 -15.00
C GLU A 103 -1.14 -16.52 -16.31
N ASP A 104 -1.20 -15.84 -17.45
CA ASP A 104 -1.25 -16.49 -18.76
C ASP A 104 0.12 -16.86 -19.37
N ASP A 105 1.25 -16.39 -18.81
CA ASP A 105 2.56 -16.50 -19.46
C ASP A 105 3.66 -17.18 -18.60
N THR A 106 3.32 -17.75 -17.44
CA THR A 106 4.31 -18.24 -16.48
C THR A 106 4.63 -19.74 -16.55
N SER A 107 4.40 -20.38 -17.68
CA SER A 107 4.80 -21.79 -17.86
C SER A 107 6.32 -21.95 -17.95
N ASN A 108 7.03 -21.93 -16.84
CA ASN A 108 8.49 -22.09 -16.73
C ASN A 108 9.30 -20.78 -16.72
N PRO A 109 9.03 -19.83 -15.80
CA PRO A 109 9.73 -18.55 -15.80
C PRO A 109 11.21 -18.74 -15.44
N GLN A 110 12.07 -17.97 -16.09
CA GLN A 110 13.45 -17.81 -15.64
C GLN A 110 13.53 -16.64 -14.67
N ILE A 111 13.97 -16.91 -13.45
CA ILE A 111 14.06 -15.90 -12.39
C ILE A 111 15.52 -15.66 -12.06
N LYS A 112 15.93 -14.38 -12.08
CA LYS A 112 17.28 -13.95 -11.73
C LYS A 112 17.21 -12.80 -10.74
N ARG A 113 17.95 -12.89 -9.65
CA ARG A 113 18.09 -11.81 -8.65
C ARG A 113 19.55 -11.39 -8.55
N ILE A 114 19.80 -10.09 -8.56
CA ILE A 114 21.12 -9.49 -8.49
C ILE A 114 21.12 -8.45 -7.39
N GLU A 115 22.11 -8.54 -6.52
CA GLU A 115 22.39 -7.53 -5.50
C GLU A 115 23.24 -6.41 -6.11
N GLY A 116 22.91 -5.15 -5.82
CA GLY A 116 23.72 -4.00 -6.21
C GLY A 116 24.97 -3.84 -5.37
N ASP A 117 26.03 -3.34 -5.97
CA ASP A 117 27.37 -3.29 -5.34
C ASP A 117 27.47 -2.27 -4.19
N ALA A 118 26.66 -1.22 -4.19
CA ALA A 118 26.77 -0.12 -3.26
C ALA A 118 25.48 0.07 -2.43
N LEU A 119 25.67 0.60 -1.21
CA LEU A 119 24.56 1.16 -0.44
C LEU A 119 24.26 2.57 -0.95
N GLU A 120 22.98 2.81 -1.20
CA GLU A 120 22.44 4.11 -1.63
C GLU A 120 21.70 4.77 -0.45
N THR A 121 21.60 6.09 -0.49
CA THR A 121 20.71 6.81 0.44
C THR A 121 19.44 7.19 -0.30
N VAL A 122 18.31 6.63 0.12
CA VAL A 122 16.98 6.88 -0.44
C VAL A 122 16.12 7.43 0.68
N ASN A 123 15.64 8.66 0.54
CA ASN A 123 14.80 9.36 1.52
C ASN A 123 15.36 9.35 2.96
N GLY A 124 16.68 9.49 3.08
CA GLY A 124 17.38 9.47 4.37
C GLY A 124 17.74 8.10 4.92
N TYR A 125 17.31 7.02 4.27
CA TYR A 125 17.61 5.65 4.68
C TYR A 125 18.73 5.06 3.83
N ARG A 126 19.65 4.34 4.47
CA ARG A 126 20.66 3.56 3.78
C ARG A 126 20.03 2.25 3.32
N ALA A 127 20.05 2.02 2.02
CA ALA A 127 19.41 0.86 1.40
C ALA A 127 20.32 0.24 0.34
N ARG A 128 20.14 -1.03 0.12
CA ARG A 128 20.78 -1.78 -0.96
C ARG A 128 19.76 -1.99 -2.07
N LYS A 129 20.20 -1.73 -3.30
CA LYS A 129 19.37 -1.99 -4.48
C LYS A 129 19.45 -3.46 -4.85
N TRP A 130 18.29 -4.07 -5.05
CA TRP A 130 18.15 -5.40 -5.63
C TRP A 130 17.42 -5.30 -6.95
N THR A 131 17.84 -6.11 -7.93
CA THR A 131 17.16 -6.20 -9.22
C THR A 131 16.75 -7.64 -9.45
N THR A 132 15.45 -7.87 -9.53
CA THR A 132 14.87 -9.17 -9.85
C THR A 132 14.26 -9.12 -11.25
N THR A 133 14.66 -10.06 -12.10
CA THR A 133 14.09 -10.24 -13.44
C THR A 133 13.34 -11.56 -13.48
N ILE A 134 12.08 -11.52 -13.92
CA ILE A 134 11.24 -12.69 -14.16
C ILE A 134 10.91 -12.69 -15.64
N SER A 135 11.41 -13.69 -16.37
CA SER A 135 11.26 -13.78 -17.83
C SER A 135 10.44 -15.01 -18.19
N GLY A 136 9.29 -14.80 -18.82
CA GLY A 136 8.47 -15.83 -19.47
C GLY A 136 8.70 -15.86 -20.99
N GLU A 137 7.83 -16.55 -21.72
CA GLU A 137 7.94 -16.63 -23.20
C GLU A 137 7.62 -15.28 -23.89
N LYS A 138 6.67 -14.51 -23.33
CA LYS A 138 6.15 -13.25 -23.92
C LYS A 138 6.37 -12.05 -23.04
N LEU A 139 6.61 -12.26 -21.76
CA LEU A 139 6.72 -11.21 -20.78
C LEU A 139 8.07 -11.23 -20.07
N GLU A 140 8.62 -10.05 -19.84
CA GLU A 140 9.77 -9.84 -18.98
C GLU A 140 9.40 -8.77 -17.96
N LEU A 141 9.41 -9.12 -16.67
CA LEU A 141 9.23 -8.20 -15.57
C LEU A 141 10.58 -7.87 -14.93
N VAL A 142 10.88 -6.60 -14.78
CA VAL A 142 12.06 -6.14 -14.05
C VAL A 142 11.61 -5.39 -12.80
N ILE A 143 12.04 -5.85 -11.63
CA ILE A 143 11.71 -5.29 -10.33
C ILE A 143 12.99 -4.79 -9.69
N GLU A 144 13.07 -3.51 -9.45
CA GLU A 144 14.14 -2.87 -8.68
C GLU A 144 13.61 -2.51 -7.31
N GLU A 145 14.29 -2.95 -6.25
CA GLU A 145 13.90 -2.71 -4.86
C GLU A 145 15.08 -2.16 -4.08
N TRP A 146 14.84 -1.11 -3.31
CA TRP A 146 15.78 -0.56 -2.36
C TRP A 146 15.39 -1.01 -0.96
N ILE A 147 16.20 -1.89 -0.41
CA ILE A 147 15.96 -2.56 0.87
C ILE A 147 16.87 -1.95 1.94
N ALA A 148 16.26 -1.42 2.99
CA ALA A 148 16.96 -1.04 4.22
C ALA A 148 16.88 -2.20 5.21
N ASP A 149 17.99 -2.52 5.86
CA ASP A 149 18.08 -3.65 6.81
C ASP A 149 17.13 -3.46 7.98
N GLU A 150 17.12 -2.24 8.56
CA GLU A 150 16.28 -1.88 9.70
C GLU A 150 15.74 -0.45 9.56
N ILE A 151 14.47 -0.27 9.89
CA ILE A 151 13.83 1.03 10.05
C ILE A 151 13.03 0.97 11.36
N PRO A 152 13.64 1.21 12.53
CA PRO A 152 13.00 1.01 13.83
C PRO A 152 11.69 1.79 13.99
N LEU A 153 11.62 2.99 13.40
CA LEU A 153 10.40 3.78 13.47
C LEU A 153 9.24 3.18 12.65
N LEU A 154 9.55 2.51 11.53
CA LEU A 154 8.56 1.78 10.73
C LEU A 154 8.07 0.53 11.46
N ASP A 155 8.95 -0.14 12.20
CA ASP A 155 8.58 -1.31 13.01
C ASP A 155 7.64 -0.92 14.16
N ILE A 156 7.90 0.22 14.81
CA ILE A 156 6.99 0.78 15.82
C ILE A 156 5.66 1.20 15.17
N PHE A 157 5.70 1.86 14.02
CA PHE A 157 4.51 2.24 13.27
C PHE A 157 3.63 1.02 12.93
N ASP A 158 4.24 -0.04 12.37
CA ASP A 158 3.53 -1.27 12.02
C ASP A 158 2.95 -1.97 13.26
N SER A 159 3.72 -2.01 14.38
CA SER A 159 3.23 -2.58 15.64
C SER A 159 1.97 -1.86 16.13
N LEU A 160 2.00 -0.54 16.22
CA LEU A 160 0.85 0.25 16.67
C LEU A 160 -0.36 0.08 15.73
N ARG A 161 -0.14 0.01 14.42
CA ARG A 161 -1.20 -0.22 13.44
C ARG A 161 -1.81 -1.61 13.58
N ILE A 162 -0.99 -2.64 13.84
CA ILE A 162 -1.47 -4.00 14.09
C ILE A 162 -2.25 -4.07 15.38
N ASP A 163 -1.78 -3.41 16.44
CA ASP A 163 -2.45 -3.41 17.74
C ASP A 163 -3.86 -2.81 17.65
N ILE A 164 -4.00 -1.62 17.05
CA ILE A 164 -5.32 -0.99 16.88
C ILE A 164 -6.23 -1.79 15.95
N SER A 165 -5.70 -2.30 14.85
CA SER A 165 -6.47 -3.15 13.93
C SER A 165 -6.89 -4.45 14.62
N GLY A 166 -6.02 -5.07 15.41
CA GLY A 166 -6.33 -6.29 16.17
C GLY A 166 -7.32 -6.07 17.31
N ALA A 167 -7.33 -4.87 17.92
CA ALA A 167 -8.29 -4.50 18.96
C ALA A 167 -9.71 -4.31 18.39
N LEU A 168 -9.82 -3.79 17.17
CA LEU A 168 -11.10 -3.49 16.53
C LEU A 168 -11.60 -4.63 15.63
N ASN A 169 -10.71 -5.48 15.08
CA ASN A 169 -11.10 -6.54 14.16
C ASN A 169 -11.73 -7.75 14.86
N PRO A 170 -13.05 -7.99 14.69
CA PRO A 170 -13.73 -9.11 15.31
C PRO A 170 -13.31 -10.48 14.73
N TYR A 171 -12.78 -10.51 13.51
CA TYR A 171 -12.43 -11.74 12.80
C TYR A 171 -11.04 -12.28 13.15
N LYS A 172 -10.23 -11.54 13.91
CA LYS A 172 -8.91 -11.92 14.47
C LYS A 172 -7.87 -12.43 13.47
N ASP A 173 -8.11 -12.29 12.19
CA ASP A 173 -7.13 -12.74 11.17
C ASP A 173 -6.08 -11.65 10.96
N LYS A 174 -4.92 -11.84 11.63
CA LYS A 174 -3.83 -10.83 11.69
C LYS A 174 -2.92 -10.85 10.45
N LYS A 175 -3.11 -11.80 9.52
CA LYS A 175 -2.09 -12.10 8.51
C LYS A 175 -2.01 -11.13 7.32
N ASP A 176 -3.09 -10.41 7.01
CA ASP A 176 -3.17 -9.67 5.74
C ASP A 176 -2.66 -8.22 5.78
N PHE A 177 -2.36 -7.67 6.96
CA PHE A 177 -2.02 -6.25 7.11
C PHE A 177 -0.57 -5.87 6.74
N ILE A 178 0.34 -6.83 6.62
CA ILE A 178 1.78 -6.53 6.54
C ILE A 178 2.39 -6.85 5.17
N LYS A 179 1.76 -7.68 4.35
CA LYS A 179 2.36 -8.05 3.05
C LYS A 179 2.36 -6.85 2.10
N PHE A 180 3.57 -6.39 1.79
CA PHE A 180 3.76 -5.43 0.70
C PHE A 180 3.54 -6.14 -0.64
N LYS A 181 2.42 -5.83 -1.30
CA LYS A 181 1.96 -6.52 -2.51
C LYS A 181 2.90 -6.38 -3.73
N PHE A 182 3.81 -5.42 -3.71
CA PHE A 182 4.73 -5.12 -4.82
C PHE A 182 6.15 -5.64 -4.60
N SER A 183 6.38 -6.54 -3.66
CA SER A 183 7.70 -7.15 -3.47
C SER A 183 8.01 -8.17 -4.55
N SER A 184 9.27 -8.25 -4.98
CA SER A 184 9.73 -9.29 -5.90
C SER A 184 9.46 -10.70 -5.36
N ASP A 185 9.49 -10.89 -4.05
CA ASP A 185 9.16 -12.17 -3.42
C ASP A 185 7.72 -12.60 -3.70
N THR A 186 6.77 -11.65 -3.65
CA THR A 186 5.37 -11.94 -4.00
C THR A 186 5.22 -12.33 -5.48
N PHE A 187 5.96 -11.68 -6.38
CA PHE A 187 5.95 -12.03 -7.80
C PHE A 187 6.62 -13.38 -8.07
N ILE A 188 7.74 -13.68 -7.38
CA ILE A 188 8.42 -14.98 -7.48
C ILE A 188 7.48 -16.10 -7.01
N GLU A 189 6.87 -15.95 -5.83
CA GLU A 189 5.94 -16.95 -5.28
C GLU A 189 4.78 -17.28 -6.25
N LYS A 190 4.26 -16.26 -6.94
CA LYS A 190 3.20 -16.42 -7.93
C LYS A 190 3.70 -17.03 -9.25
N ALA A 191 4.89 -16.64 -9.71
CA ALA A 191 5.46 -17.15 -10.97
C ALA A 191 5.98 -18.59 -10.82
N ASP A 192 6.62 -18.90 -9.71
CA ASP A 192 7.16 -20.23 -9.38
C ASP A 192 7.11 -20.50 -7.88
N SER A 193 6.07 -21.17 -7.44
CA SER A 193 5.88 -21.54 -6.03
C SER A 193 6.96 -22.49 -5.47
N ASN A 194 7.77 -23.11 -6.34
CA ASN A 194 8.87 -23.99 -5.96
C ASN A 194 10.24 -23.30 -6.10
N SER A 195 10.26 -21.99 -6.33
CA SER A 195 11.51 -21.23 -6.45
C SER A 195 12.38 -21.40 -5.20
N THR A 196 13.67 -21.59 -5.44
CA THR A 196 14.71 -21.70 -4.38
C THR A 196 15.36 -20.35 -4.07
N ILE A 197 14.89 -19.26 -4.67
CA ILE A 197 15.42 -17.92 -4.42
C ILE A 197 14.99 -17.49 -3.01
N GLU A 198 15.97 -17.19 -2.17
CA GLU A 198 15.72 -16.74 -0.81
C GLU A 198 14.99 -15.40 -0.80
N PRO A 199 13.95 -15.21 0.04
CA PRO A 199 13.28 -13.95 0.24
C PRO A 199 14.24 -12.84 0.67
N LEU A 200 13.96 -11.61 0.23
CA LEU A 200 14.72 -10.44 0.66
C LEU A 200 14.39 -10.08 2.11
N ASN A 201 15.42 -9.93 2.93
CA ASN A 201 15.29 -9.47 4.30
C ASN A 201 15.41 -7.95 4.36
N GLY A 202 14.60 -7.31 5.21
CA GLY A 202 14.61 -5.87 5.42
C GLY A 202 13.31 -5.19 4.98
N ARG A 203 13.37 -3.86 4.89
CA ARG A 203 12.22 -3.01 4.60
C ARG A 203 12.36 -2.35 3.23
N ILE A 204 11.38 -2.56 2.37
CA ILE A 204 11.31 -1.88 1.07
C ILE A 204 10.99 -0.41 1.31
N ILE A 205 11.90 0.48 0.92
CA ILE A 205 11.70 1.93 1.00
C ILE A 205 11.36 2.54 -0.35
N LYS A 206 11.75 1.87 -1.42
CA LYS A 206 11.43 2.22 -2.80
C LYS A 206 11.39 0.95 -3.63
N ALA A 207 10.46 0.90 -4.57
CA ALA A 207 10.42 -0.16 -5.58
C ALA A 207 10.01 0.43 -6.93
N LYS A 208 10.52 -0.17 -8.00
CA LYS A 208 10.17 0.14 -9.38
C LYS A 208 9.97 -1.15 -10.14
N LEU A 209 8.85 -1.26 -10.82
CA LEU A 209 8.51 -2.37 -11.68
C LEU A 209 8.40 -1.86 -13.11
N ASP A 210 9.15 -2.45 -14.02
CA ASP A 210 9.12 -2.11 -15.43
C ASP A 210 8.63 -3.30 -16.27
N LYS A 211 8.13 -3.01 -17.46
CA LYS A 211 7.69 -4.00 -18.46
C LYS A 211 6.47 -4.85 -18.03
N ILE A 212 5.53 -4.26 -17.30
CA ILE A 212 4.37 -4.96 -16.72
C ILE A 212 3.33 -5.41 -17.77
N GLY A 213 3.48 -5.03 -19.03
CA GLY A 213 2.55 -5.46 -20.08
C GLY A 213 2.34 -4.40 -21.17
N PRO A 214 1.32 -4.59 -22.03
CA PRO A 214 1.15 -3.73 -23.21
C PRO A 214 0.74 -2.30 -22.87
N TYR A 215 0.05 -2.07 -21.76
CA TYR A 215 -0.53 -0.77 -21.40
C TYR A 215 0.21 -0.05 -20.28
N ILE A 216 0.85 -0.78 -19.36
CA ILE A 216 1.58 -0.22 -18.23
C ILE A 216 3.06 -0.17 -18.57
N LYS A 217 3.65 1.01 -18.46
CA LYS A 217 5.08 1.24 -18.68
C LYS A 217 5.88 0.90 -17.43
N SER A 218 5.46 1.45 -16.30
CA SER A 218 6.10 1.21 -15.00
C SER A 218 5.13 1.42 -13.84
N MET A 219 5.46 0.82 -12.72
CA MET A 219 4.83 1.10 -11.41
C MET A 219 5.94 1.47 -10.43
N ASN A 220 5.67 2.44 -9.58
CA ASN A 220 6.63 2.87 -8.59
C ASN A 220 5.97 2.92 -7.21
N PHE A 221 6.78 2.63 -6.21
CA PHE A 221 6.46 2.77 -4.79
C PHE A 221 7.60 3.52 -4.12
N GLU A 222 7.28 4.42 -3.19
CA GLU A 222 8.28 5.14 -2.42
C GLU A 222 7.71 5.59 -1.07
N ILE A 223 8.46 5.37 0.01
CA ILE A 223 8.22 6.00 1.30
C ILE A 223 8.77 7.43 1.22
N ARG A 224 7.89 8.43 1.28
CA ARG A 224 8.29 9.84 1.22
C ARG A 224 8.67 10.38 2.59
N GLU A 225 7.89 10.01 3.61
CA GLU A 225 8.06 10.55 4.96
C GLU A 225 7.84 9.47 6.01
N LEU A 226 8.68 9.48 7.03
CA LEU A 226 8.50 8.69 8.23
C LEU A 226 9.19 9.39 9.39
N TYR A 227 8.41 9.96 10.30
CA TYR A 227 8.94 10.70 11.44
C TYR A 227 7.99 10.67 12.66
N ALA A 228 8.55 10.89 13.84
CA ALA A 228 7.80 10.98 15.09
C ALA A 228 7.62 12.45 15.50
N VAL A 229 6.41 12.76 15.99
CA VAL A 229 6.05 14.08 16.52
C VAL A 229 5.32 13.95 17.86
N PRO A 230 5.18 15.03 18.64
CA PRO A 230 4.30 15.05 19.79
C PRO A 230 2.89 14.59 19.43
N PHE A 231 2.21 13.94 20.39
CA PHE A 231 0.82 13.52 20.18
C PHE A 231 -0.08 14.72 20.03
N ASP A 232 -0.94 14.67 19.02
CA ASP A 232 -1.97 15.66 18.74
C ASP A 232 -3.27 14.94 18.42
N SER A 233 -4.27 15.07 19.29
CA SER A 233 -5.57 14.40 19.12
C SER A 233 -6.35 14.91 17.91
N LEU A 234 -6.10 16.13 17.45
CA LEU A 234 -6.74 16.69 16.26
C LEU A 234 -6.36 15.94 15.00
N SER A 235 -5.19 15.31 14.99
CA SER A 235 -4.79 14.42 13.88
C SER A 235 -5.71 13.19 13.70
N PHE A 236 -6.59 12.91 14.66
CA PHE A 236 -7.50 11.76 14.68
C PHE A 236 -8.96 12.20 14.79
N SER A 237 -9.29 13.37 14.27
CA SER A 237 -10.64 13.93 14.22
C SER A 237 -11.03 14.30 12.80
N ILE A 238 -12.31 14.34 12.54
CA ILE A 238 -12.87 14.90 11.31
C ILE A 238 -12.84 16.43 11.40
N PRO A 239 -12.58 17.15 10.30
CA PRO A 239 -12.81 18.59 10.23
C PRO A 239 -14.23 18.96 10.63
N GLU A 240 -14.39 20.12 11.29
CA GLU A 240 -15.69 20.56 11.86
C GLU A 240 -16.75 20.87 10.78
N ASP A 241 -16.33 21.12 9.56
CA ASP A 241 -17.17 21.46 8.40
C ASP A 241 -17.71 20.25 7.65
N TYR A 242 -17.28 19.03 8.01
CA TYR A 242 -17.78 17.81 7.34
C TYR A 242 -19.17 17.43 7.84
N GLU A 243 -20.04 17.04 6.91
CA GLU A 243 -21.40 16.58 7.22
C GLU A 243 -21.45 15.07 7.45
N GLN A 244 -22.17 14.68 8.50
CA GLN A 244 -22.43 13.27 8.74
C GLN A 244 -23.54 12.75 7.83
N ILE A 245 -23.22 11.77 7.00
CA ILE A 245 -24.21 11.07 6.18
C ILE A 245 -24.53 9.69 6.75
N LYS A 246 -25.68 9.13 6.36
CA LYS A 246 -26.03 7.74 6.65
C LYS A 246 -25.37 6.84 5.62
N ASN A 247 -24.73 5.79 6.10
CA ASN A 247 -24.26 4.72 5.21
C ASN A 247 -25.50 3.95 4.71
N GLU A 248 -25.84 4.05 3.42
CA GLU A 248 -26.93 3.30 2.80
C GLU A 248 -26.51 1.87 2.42
#